data_726241918f56f05b204607e2695cad89
#
_entry.id   726241918f56f05b204607e2695cad89
#
_cell.length_a   1.000
_cell.length_b   1.000
_cell.length_c   1.000
_cell.angle_alpha   90.00
_cell.angle_beta   90.00
_cell.angle_gamma   90.00
#
_symmetry.space_group_name_H-M   'P 1'
#
loop_
_entity.id
_entity.type
_entity.pdbx_description
1 polymer ?
#
loop_
_entity_poly.entity_id
_entity_poly.type
_entity_poly.pdbx_seq_one_letter_code
_entity_poly.pdbx_strand_id
1 'polypeptide(L)'
;KLPYELREIQSVKKRKDLFIQIVLPLILEENNKILLDRKKLFAILNKSNNTKFDNEWLNKKFKQYGIANKDIPTLKRRMDIIPPSMAIAQAAKETGWGTSRFALEGNALFGQWTYTDKGIKPAAADAGTTHKVMMFNVLKSSVRAYARNLNTHKSYRKMRYARAIQRDNKG
;
A
#
# COMPACT_ATOMS: atom_id res chain seq x y z
N LYS A 1 8.56 7.31 -12.14
CA LYS A 1 7.49 8.31 -12.24
C LYS A 1 6.46 7.86 -13.27
N LEU A 2 5.23 8.39 -13.19
CA LEU A 2 4.28 8.33 -14.30
C LEU A 2 4.78 9.24 -15.43
N PRO A 3 4.65 8.80 -16.70
CA PRO A 3 4.97 9.67 -17.83
C PRO A 3 3.96 10.83 -17.92
N TYR A 4 4.45 12.04 -18.22
CA TYR A 4 3.59 13.23 -18.38
C TYR A 4 2.64 13.09 -19.57
N GLU A 5 3.04 12.31 -20.56
CA GLU A 5 2.30 11.99 -21.77
C GLU A 5 0.94 11.32 -21.51
N LEU A 6 0.76 10.73 -20.31
CA LEU A 6 -0.55 10.22 -19.88
C LEU A 6 -1.67 11.26 -19.99
N ARG A 7 -1.35 12.55 -19.78
CA ARG A 7 -2.33 13.65 -19.89
C ARG A 7 -2.71 13.96 -21.35
N GLU A 8 -1.82 13.67 -22.28
CA GLU A 8 -1.97 13.99 -23.72
C GLU A 8 -2.72 12.88 -24.48
N ILE A 9 -2.85 11.68 -23.88
CA ILE A 9 -3.55 10.56 -24.50
C ILE A 9 -5.05 10.87 -24.60
N GLN A 10 -5.53 11.14 -25.82
CA GLN A 10 -6.94 11.43 -26.09
C GLN A 10 -7.85 10.21 -25.87
N SER A 11 -7.40 9.02 -26.25
CA SER A 11 -8.16 7.79 -26.05
C SER A 11 -8.20 7.41 -24.57
N VAL A 12 -9.38 7.51 -23.97
CA VAL A 12 -9.62 7.11 -22.56
C VAL A 12 -9.21 5.65 -22.32
N LYS A 13 -9.52 4.76 -23.27
CA LYS A 13 -9.15 3.34 -23.16
C LYS A 13 -7.63 3.18 -23.12
N LYS A 14 -6.91 3.76 -24.08
CA LYS A 14 -5.44 3.66 -24.13
C LYS A 14 -4.78 4.24 -22.88
N ARG A 15 -5.28 5.35 -22.34
CA ARG A 15 -4.78 5.96 -21.10
C ARG A 15 -4.99 5.05 -19.91
N LYS A 16 -6.17 4.44 -19.76
CA LYS A 16 -6.47 3.46 -18.69
C LYS A 16 -5.58 2.23 -18.78
N ASP A 17 -5.44 1.68 -19.98
CA ASP A 17 -4.60 0.50 -20.21
C ASP A 17 -3.14 0.78 -19.85
N LEU A 18 -2.58 1.92 -20.27
CA LEU A 18 -1.21 2.31 -19.92
C LEU A 18 -1.04 2.55 -18.41
N PHE A 19 -2.01 3.21 -17.76
CA PHE A 19 -1.98 3.40 -16.31
C PHE A 19 -1.94 2.05 -15.57
N ILE A 20 -2.78 1.10 -15.97
CA ILE A 20 -2.80 -0.24 -15.37
C ILE A 20 -1.46 -0.95 -15.62
N GLN A 21 -0.91 -0.90 -16.84
CA GLN A 21 0.37 -1.52 -17.17
C GLN A 21 1.53 -0.99 -16.31
N ILE A 22 1.48 0.28 -15.90
CA ILE A 22 2.50 0.89 -15.05
C ILE A 22 2.29 0.54 -13.58
N VAL A 23 1.06 0.62 -13.08
CA VAL A 23 0.77 0.55 -11.64
C VAL A 23 0.62 -0.89 -11.14
N LEU A 24 0.01 -1.77 -11.94
CA LEU A 24 -0.24 -3.16 -11.54
C LEU A 24 1.05 -3.93 -11.17
N PRO A 25 2.14 -3.86 -11.95
CA PRO A 25 3.39 -4.55 -11.57
C PRO A 25 3.94 -4.11 -10.22
N LEU A 26 3.79 -2.83 -9.87
CA LEU A 26 4.24 -2.30 -8.58
C LEU A 26 3.43 -2.85 -7.41
N ILE A 27 2.12 -3.01 -7.59
CA ILE A 27 1.23 -3.63 -6.60
C ILE A 27 1.57 -5.11 -6.44
N LEU A 28 1.80 -5.82 -7.54
CA LEU A 28 2.16 -7.24 -7.52
C LEU A 28 3.54 -7.47 -6.88
N GLU A 29 4.51 -6.60 -7.14
CA GLU A 29 5.83 -6.65 -6.48
C GLU A 29 5.70 -6.50 -4.96
N GLU A 30 4.92 -5.53 -4.48
CA GLU A 30 4.71 -5.33 -3.05
C GLU A 30 3.96 -6.50 -2.42
N ASN A 31 2.92 -7.02 -3.09
CA ASN A 31 2.20 -8.21 -2.64
C ASN A 31 3.11 -9.44 -2.56
N ASN A 32 4.00 -9.63 -3.54
CA ASN A 32 4.94 -10.75 -3.51
C ASN A 32 5.87 -10.69 -2.29
N LYS A 33 6.36 -9.50 -1.91
CA LYS A 33 7.14 -9.31 -0.68
C LYS A 33 6.35 -9.70 0.56
N ILE A 34 5.07 -9.31 0.62
CA ILE A 34 4.19 -9.66 1.73
C ILE A 34 3.96 -11.18 1.78
N LEU A 35 3.78 -11.84 0.65
CA LEU A 35 3.62 -13.30 0.57
C LEU A 35 4.87 -14.04 1.03
N LEU A 36 6.06 -13.59 0.64
CA LEU A 36 7.33 -14.17 1.10
C LEU A 36 7.48 -14.01 2.62
N ASP A 37 7.18 -12.83 3.16
CA ASP A 37 7.17 -12.59 4.59
C ASP A 37 6.16 -13.50 5.31
N ARG A 38 4.97 -13.65 4.73
CA ARG A 38 3.92 -14.52 5.27
C ARG A 38 4.35 -15.99 5.26
N LYS A 39 4.96 -16.47 4.17
CA LYS A 39 5.53 -17.83 4.10
C LYS A 39 6.59 -18.05 5.19
N LYS A 40 7.48 -17.08 5.39
CA LYS A 40 8.48 -17.11 6.46
C LYS A 40 7.84 -17.12 7.86
N LEU A 41 6.80 -16.30 8.08
CA LEU A 41 6.06 -16.28 9.33
C LEU A 41 5.53 -17.67 9.68
N PHE A 42 4.82 -18.33 8.76
CA PHE A 42 4.28 -19.67 9.00
C PHE A 42 5.38 -20.71 9.20
N ALA A 43 6.49 -20.63 8.47
CA ALA A 43 7.64 -21.52 8.69
C ALA A 43 8.22 -21.37 10.10
N ILE A 44 8.32 -20.14 10.62
CA ILE A 44 8.78 -19.88 11.99
C ILE A 44 7.78 -20.44 13.03
N LEU A 45 6.48 -20.23 12.80
CA LEU A 45 5.44 -20.67 13.73
C LEU A 45 5.29 -22.20 13.81
N ASN A 46 5.73 -22.92 12.78
CA ASN A 46 5.69 -24.38 12.72
C ASN A 46 6.95 -25.05 13.32
N LYS A 47 7.95 -24.28 13.75
CA LYS A 47 9.14 -24.81 14.42
C LYS A 47 8.84 -25.15 15.87
N SER A 48 9.44 -26.23 16.36
CA SER A 48 9.41 -26.58 17.80
C SER A 48 10.17 -25.55 18.65
N ASN A 49 11.30 -25.04 18.13
CA ASN A 49 12.13 -24.02 18.76
C ASN A 49 12.56 -22.96 17.75
N ASN A 50 12.36 -21.71 18.09
CA ASN A 50 12.78 -20.59 17.29
C ASN A 50 14.22 -20.17 17.62
N THR A 51 15.01 -19.88 16.59
CA THR A 51 16.35 -19.32 16.74
C THR A 51 16.29 -17.86 17.20
N LYS A 52 17.42 -17.32 17.65
CA LYS A 52 17.56 -15.88 17.94
C LYS A 52 17.18 -15.03 16.73
N PHE A 53 17.62 -15.40 15.53
CA PHE A 53 17.28 -14.71 14.27
C PHE A 53 15.78 -14.75 13.94
N ASP A 54 15.11 -15.88 14.22
CA ASP A 54 13.64 -15.96 14.05
C ASP A 54 12.92 -14.98 14.97
N ASN A 55 13.33 -14.91 16.24
CA ASN A 55 12.74 -14.01 17.23
C ASN A 55 13.01 -12.52 16.89
N GLU A 56 14.21 -12.17 16.43
CA GLU A 56 14.54 -10.83 15.96
C GLU A 56 13.69 -10.44 14.75
N TRP A 57 13.52 -11.35 13.79
CA TRP A 57 12.67 -11.13 12.64
C TRP A 57 11.21 -10.92 13.02
N LEU A 58 10.65 -11.74 13.92
CA LEU A 58 9.30 -11.58 14.47
C LEU A 58 9.13 -10.21 15.15
N ASN A 59 10.06 -9.82 16.00
CA ASN A 59 10.03 -8.52 16.68
C ASN A 59 10.04 -7.36 15.68
N LYS A 60 10.85 -7.46 14.61
CA LYS A 60 10.86 -6.47 13.52
C LYS A 60 9.49 -6.41 12.81
N LYS A 61 8.84 -7.57 12.58
CA LYS A 61 7.53 -7.62 11.93
C LYS A 61 6.42 -7.09 12.83
N PHE A 62 6.41 -7.40 14.12
CA PHE A 62 5.47 -6.79 15.07
C PHE A 62 5.57 -5.25 15.05
N LYS A 63 6.78 -4.71 15.09
CA LYS A 63 7.01 -3.27 14.99
C LYS A 63 6.54 -2.71 13.64
N GLN A 64 6.88 -3.36 12.53
CA GLN A 64 6.49 -2.97 11.17
C GLN A 64 4.97 -2.89 11.01
N TYR A 65 4.24 -3.85 11.59
CA TYR A 65 2.78 -3.93 11.52
C TYR A 65 2.05 -3.26 12.70
N GLY A 66 2.77 -2.55 13.58
CA GLY A 66 2.18 -1.76 14.67
C GLY A 66 1.49 -2.61 15.74
N ILE A 67 2.10 -3.73 16.15
CA ILE A 67 1.54 -4.69 17.12
C ILE A 67 2.41 -4.70 18.37
N ALA A 68 2.08 -3.82 19.33
CA ALA A 68 2.88 -3.65 20.55
C ALA A 68 2.84 -4.87 21.49
N ASN A 69 1.69 -5.54 21.58
CA ASN A 69 1.46 -6.72 22.40
C ASN A 69 1.96 -8.04 21.81
N LYS A 70 2.63 -7.99 20.64
CA LYS A 70 3.17 -9.16 19.92
C LYS A 70 2.14 -10.27 19.64
N ASP A 71 0.88 -9.88 19.38
CA ASP A 71 -0.22 -10.80 19.10
C ASP A 71 -0.08 -11.44 17.71
N ILE A 72 0.16 -12.76 17.69
CA ILE A 72 0.36 -13.54 16.46
C ILE A 72 -0.90 -13.56 15.57
N PRO A 73 -2.13 -13.79 16.08
CA PRO A 73 -3.34 -13.73 15.28
C PRO A 73 -3.49 -12.39 14.53
N THR A 74 -3.19 -11.28 15.21
CA THR A 74 -3.21 -9.94 14.58
C THR A 74 -2.12 -9.81 13.52
N LEU A 75 -0.91 -10.35 13.75
CA LEU A 75 0.16 -10.33 12.75
C LEU A 75 -0.24 -11.12 11.50
N LYS A 76 -0.77 -12.33 11.65
CA LYS A 76 -1.30 -13.16 10.53
C LYS A 76 -2.36 -12.42 9.71
N ARG A 77 -3.21 -11.61 10.37
CA ARG A 77 -4.28 -10.85 9.73
C ARG A 77 -3.78 -9.59 9.04
N ARG A 78 -2.78 -8.90 9.62
CA ARG A 78 -2.20 -7.67 9.07
C ARG A 78 -1.18 -7.94 7.95
N MET A 79 -0.39 -9.00 8.08
CA MET A 79 0.61 -9.40 7.08
C MET A 79 -0.08 -10.17 5.95
N ASP A 80 -0.81 -9.46 5.09
CA ASP A 80 -1.55 -10.06 3.98
C ASP A 80 -1.60 -9.12 2.78
N ILE A 81 -1.81 -9.69 1.59
CA ILE A 81 -1.82 -8.96 0.32
C ILE A 81 -2.94 -7.94 0.25
N ILE A 82 -2.74 -6.93 -0.59
CA ILE A 82 -3.79 -6.00 -0.98
C ILE A 82 -4.41 -6.51 -2.28
N PRO A 83 -5.76 -6.66 -2.37
CA PRO A 83 -6.40 -7.07 -3.62
C PRO A 83 -6.00 -6.13 -4.77
N PRO A 84 -5.39 -6.63 -5.86
CA PRO A 84 -4.87 -5.77 -6.92
C PRO A 84 -5.94 -4.91 -7.59
N SER A 85 -7.13 -5.47 -7.82
CA SER A 85 -8.26 -4.73 -8.41
C SER A 85 -8.71 -3.55 -7.55
N MET A 86 -8.75 -3.73 -6.22
CA MET A 86 -9.08 -2.65 -5.28
C MET A 86 -8.01 -1.55 -5.30
N ALA A 87 -6.74 -1.93 -5.28
CA ALA A 87 -5.64 -0.97 -5.32
C ALA A 87 -5.62 -0.18 -6.64
N ILE A 88 -5.80 -0.83 -7.78
CA ILE A 88 -5.92 -0.16 -9.09
C ILE A 88 -7.11 0.79 -9.13
N ALA A 89 -8.29 0.36 -8.69
CA ALA A 89 -9.49 1.20 -8.68
C ALA A 89 -9.30 2.45 -7.81
N GLN A 90 -8.68 2.31 -6.65
CA GLN A 90 -8.41 3.43 -5.76
C GLN A 90 -7.36 4.38 -6.33
N ALA A 91 -6.25 3.86 -6.85
CA ALA A 91 -5.24 4.69 -7.51
C ALA A 91 -5.81 5.44 -8.72
N ALA A 92 -6.62 4.78 -9.55
CA ALA A 92 -7.28 5.39 -10.69
C ALA A 92 -8.22 6.53 -10.27
N LYS A 93 -9.04 6.32 -9.23
CA LYS A 93 -9.96 7.33 -8.68
C LYS A 93 -9.20 8.53 -8.13
N GLU A 94 -8.19 8.31 -7.29
CA GLU A 94 -7.42 9.37 -6.63
C GLU A 94 -6.59 10.21 -7.61
N THR A 95 -6.15 9.62 -8.71
CA THR A 95 -5.22 10.27 -9.65
C THR A 95 -5.86 10.67 -10.99
N GLY A 96 -7.16 10.42 -11.20
CA GLY A 96 -7.77 10.60 -12.50
C GLY A 96 -7.07 9.76 -13.58
N TRP A 97 -6.77 8.50 -13.29
CA TRP A 97 -6.00 7.60 -14.16
C TRP A 97 -4.58 8.13 -14.46
N GLY A 98 -3.94 8.66 -13.43
CA GLY A 98 -2.54 9.11 -13.49
C GLY A 98 -2.34 10.52 -14.05
N THR A 99 -3.41 11.28 -14.31
CA THR A 99 -3.30 12.62 -14.89
C THR A 99 -3.19 13.74 -13.87
N SER A 100 -3.41 13.46 -12.59
CA SER A 100 -3.35 14.49 -11.55
C SER A 100 -1.92 15.00 -11.32
N ARG A 101 -1.79 16.27 -10.92
CA ARG A 101 -0.51 16.88 -10.56
C ARG A 101 0.20 16.09 -9.45
N PHE A 102 -0.52 15.63 -8.44
CA PHE A 102 0.06 14.86 -7.33
C PHE A 102 0.67 13.53 -7.78
N ALA A 103 0.04 12.86 -8.75
CA ALA A 103 0.57 11.61 -9.30
C ALA A 103 1.83 11.86 -10.14
N LEU A 104 1.82 12.89 -11.00
CA LEU A 104 2.89 13.19 -11.93
C LEU A 104 4.12 13.79 -11.25
N GLU A 105 3.93 14.78 -10.37
CA GLU A 105 5.02 15.49 -9.69
C GLU A 105 5.46 14.77 -8.41
N GLY A 106 4.48 14.29 -7.61
CA GLY A 106 4.70 13.74 -6.28
C GLY A 106 4.71 12.23 -6.19
N ASN A 107 4.55 11.47 -7.29
CA ASN A 107 4.39 10.02 -7.28
C ASN A 107 3.29 9.54 -6.30
N ALA A 108 2.29 10.38 -6.04
CA ALA A 108 1.23 10.13 -5.05
C ALA A 108 0.05 9.42 -5.72
N LEU A 109 0.03 8.09 -5.68
CA LEU A 109 -1.02 7.28 -6.32
C LEU A 109 -2.31 7.17 -5.50
N PHE A 110 -2.26 7.39 -4.19
CA PHE A 110 -3.37 7.06 -3.27
C PHE A 110 -3.81 8.23 -2.37
N GLY A 111 -3.44 9.47 -2.71
CA GLY A 111 -3.92 10.67 -2.03
C GLY A 111 -3.64 10.73 -0.52
N GLN A 112 -2.57 10.10 -0.04
CA GLN A 112 -2.24 10.07 1.37
C GLN A 112 -1.82 11.45 1.88
N TRP A 113 -2.29 11.82 3.07
CA TRP A 113 -2.01 13.10 3.71
C TRP A 113 -0.78 13.06 4.61
N THR A 114 -0.07 14.18 4.69
CA THR A 114 1.03 14.41 5.63
C THR A 114 0.95 15.81 6.22
N TYR A 115 1.44 15.95 7.45
CA TYR A 115 1.62 17.24 8.13
C TYR A 115 3.08 17.71 8.12
N THR A 116 3.97 16.95 7.48
CA THR A 116 5.39 17.29 7.36
C THR A 116 5.65 18.11 6.09
N ASP A 117 6.88 18.67 5.99
CA ASP A 117 7.28 19.48 4.84
C ASP A 117 7.36 18.73 3.51
N LYS A 118 7.41 17.40 3.56
CA LYS A 118 7.47 16.53 2.37
C LYS A 118 6.09 16.26 1.78
N GLY A 119 5.42 17.31 1.27
CA GLY A 119 4.10 17.18 0.65
C GLY A 119 3.77 18.34 -0.27
N ILE A 120 2.83 18.12 -1.19
CA ILE A 120 2.29 19.13 -2.11
C ILE A 120 0.98 19.66 -1.52
N LYS A 121 0.85 20.99 -1.40
CA LYS A 121 -0.43 21.60 -1.03
C LYS A 121 -1.45 21.47 -2.18
N PRO A 122 -2.72 21.12 -1.87
CA PRO A 122 -3.80 21.22 -2.85
C PRO A 122 -3.93 22.64 -3.39
N ALA A 123 -4.22 22.78 -4.69
CA ALA A 123 -4.36 24.10 -5.32
C ALA A 123 -5.54 24.91 -4.73
N ALA A 124 -6.58 24.22 -4.24
CA ALA A 124 -7.78 24.80 -3.62
C ALA A 124 -7.74 24.73 -2.07
N ALA A 125 -6.54 24.66 -1.46
CA ALA A 125 -6.44 24.63 -0.02
C ALA A 125 -6.74 25.99 0.58
N ASP A 126 -7.66 26.02 1.55
CA ASP A 126 -7.98 27.26 2.31
C ASP A 126 -6.76 27.82 3.04
N ALA A 127 -6.77 29.15 3.27
CA ALA A 127 -5.76 29.80 4.08
C ALA A 127 -5.78 29.19 5.51
N GLY A 128 -4.67 28.56 5.92
CA GLY A 128 -4.57 27.84 7.20
C GLY A 128 -4.54 26.32 7.10
N THR A 129 -4.75 25.73 5.91
CA THR A 129 -4.63 24.30 5.71
C THR A 129 -3.19 23.81 5.95
N THR A 130 -3.00 22.99 6.98
CA THR A 130 -1.67 22.47 7.37
C THR A 130 -1.34 21.10 6.75
N HIS A 131 -2.35 20.37 6.28
CA HIS A 131 -2.14 19.07 5.67
C HIS A 131 -1.76 19.19 4.19
N LYS A 132 -0.89 18.31 3.75
CA LYS A 132 -0.38 18.23 2.37
C LYS A 132 -0.58 16.81 1.85
N VAL A 133 -0.67 16.64 0.53
CA VAL A 133 -0.59 15.32 -0.09
C VAL A 133 0.86 14.85 -0.04
N MET A 134 1.07 13.65 0.52
CA MET A 134 2.41 13.07 0.69
C MET A 134 3.09 12.85 -0.65
N MET A 135 4.35 13.28 -0.77
CA MET A 135 5.21 13.02 -1.93
C MET A 135 6.10 11.81 -1.71
N PHE A 136 6.41 11.13 -2.80
CA PHE A 136 7.30 9.97 -2.80
C PHE A 136 8.41 10.14 -3.85
N ASN A 137 9.61 9.64 -3.56
CA ASN A 137 10.72 9.68 -4.52
C ASN A 137 10.44 8.80 -5.75
N VAL A 138 9.73 7.70 -5.56
CA VAL A 138 9.34 6.74 -6.61
C VAL A 138 7.92 6.21 -6.38
N LEU A 139 7.24 5.83 -7.44
CA LEU A 139 5.85 5.29 -7.40
C LEU A 139 5.70 4.10 -6.45
N LYS A 140 6.67 3.21 -6.41
CA LYS A 140 6.63 2.03 -5.56
C LYS A 140 6.63 2.36 -4.06
N SER A 141 7.17 3.51 -3.65
CA SER A 141 7.08 3.97 -2.26
C SER A 141 5.66 4.38 -1.87
N SER A 142 4.90 4.96 -2.80
CA SER A 142 3.47 5.24 -2.63
C SER A 142 2.66 3.95 -2.47
N VAL A 143 2.92 2.93 -3.30
CA VAL A 143 2.28 1.62 -3.20
C VAL A 143 2.57 0.95 -1.85
N ARG A 144 3.84 0.97 -1.41
CA ARG A 144 4.24 0.42 -0.10
C ARG A 144 3.55 1.14 1.06
N ALA A 145 3.51 2.47 1.03
CA ALA A 145 2.85 3.26 2.06
C ALA A 145 1.34 2.99 2.11
N TYR A 146 0.69 2.84 0.95
CA TYR A 146 -0.70 2.44 0.85
C TYR A 146 -0.96 1.04 1.43
N ALA A 147 -0.16 0.05 1.04
CA ALA A 147 -0.27 -1.31 1.57
C ALA A 147 -0.09 -1.34 3.10
N ARG A 148 0.88 -0.60 3.61
CA ARG A 148 1.09 -0.45 5.06
C ARG A 148 -0.13 0.17 5.75
N ASN A 149 -0.70 1.22 5.19
CA ASN A 149 -1.87 1.90 5.73
C ASN A 149 -3.07 0.95 5.82
N LEU A 150 -3.40 0.24 4.74
CA LEU A 150 -4.49 -0.74 4.74
C LEU A 150 -4.26 -1.87 5.75
N ASN A 151 -3.01 -2.31 5.89
CA ASN A 151 -2.64 -3.42 6.76
C ASN A 151 -2.53 -3.04 8.25
N THR A 152 -2.42 -1.74 8.59
CA THR A 152 -2.18 -1.31 9.99
C THR A 152 -3.27 -0.40 10.55
N HIS A 153 -3.81 0.54 9.76
CA HIS A 153 -4.70 1.58 10.26
C HIS A 153 -6.06 1.03 10.72
N LYS A 154 -6.59 1.58 11.82
CA LYS A 154 -7.83 1.14 12.46
C LYS A 154 -9.05 1.16 11.53
N SER A 155 -9.16 2.14 10.65
CA SER A 155 -10.28 2.28 9.70
C SER A 155 -10.44 1.10 8.76
N TYR A 156 -9.36 0.37 8.48
CA TYR A 156 -9.38 -0.80 7.57
C TYR A 156 -9.52 -2.14 8.30
N ARG A 157 -9.89 -2.13 9.59
CA ARG A 157 -10.06 -3.37 10.38
C ARG A 157 -11.08 -4.30 9.73
N LYS A 158 -12.25 -3.80 9.35
CA LYS A 158 -13.31 -4.61 8.71
C LYS A 158 -12.83 -5.25 7.40
N MET A 159 -12.13 -4.49 6.55
CA MET A 159 -11.56 -5.00 5.30
C MET A 159 -10.59 -6.15 5.56
N ARG A 160 -9.71 -6.02 6.57
CA ARG A 160 -8.76 -7.10 6.92
C ARG A 160 -9.44 -8.37 7.40
N TYR A 161 -10.54 -8.26 8.14
CA TYR A 161 -11.34 -9.43 8.55
C TYR A 161 -12.01 -10.09 7.35
N ALA A 162 -12.67 -9.33 6.48
CA ALA A 162 -13.31 -9.85 5.26
C ALA A 162 -12.29 -10.57 4.36
N ARG A 163 -11.11 -9.96 4.16
CA ARG A 163 -10.01 -10.55 3.39
C ARG A 163 -9.53 -11.87 3.99
N ALA A 164 -9.38 -11.95 5.32
CA ALA A 164 -8.99 -13.17 6.00
C ALA A 164 -10.02 -14.30 5.80
N ILE A 165 -11.30 -14.01 5.95
CA ILE A 165 -12.39 -14.97 5.69
C ILE A 165 -12.35 -15.48 4.24
N GLN A 166 -12.22 -14.57 3.27
CA GLN A 166 -12.15 -14.96 1.85
C GLN A 166 -10.94 -15.85 1.54
N ARG A 167 -9.80 -15.59 2.17
CA ARG A 167 -8.61 -16.43 2.02
C ARG A 167 -8.81 -17.80 2.62
N ASP A 168 -9.34 -17.86 3.85
CA ASP A 168 -9.48 -19.11 4.60
C ASP A 168 -10.57 -20.02 4.01
N ASN A 169 -11.56 -19.44 3.28
CA ASN A 169 -12.60 -20.20 2.59
C ASN A 169 -12.18 -20.70 1.18
N LYS A 170 -11.00 -20.30 0.67
CA LYS A 170 -10.49 -20.73 -0.64
C LYS A 170 -9.45 -21.86 -0.56
N GLY A 171 -9.13 -22.30 0.67
CA GLY A 171 -8.18 -23.36 0.94
C GLY A 171 -8.79 -24.77 0.95
#